data_97d20bf0dfacc6fa689d229e49929b0b
#
_entry.id   97d20bf0dfacc6fa689d229e49929b0b
#
_cell.length_a   1.000
_cell.length_b   1.000
_cell.length_c   1.000
_cell.angle_alpha   90.00
_cell.angle_beta   90.00
_cell.angle_gamma   90.00
#
_symmetry.space_group_name_H-M   'P 1'
#
loop_
_entity.id
_entity.type
_entity.pdbx_description
1 polymer ?
#
loop_
_entity_poly.entity_id
_entity_poly.type
_entity_poly.pdbx_seq_one_letter_code
_entity_poly.pdbx_strand_id
1 'polypeptide(L)'
;MPQVSRGGERTTPIPENAPPSVKATSSARRQVRAEQKRRIFPTIEYVDRVSHFDPSSDYRDFRGFFVLFWIGLAIMVITAMLRHYKETGYPLSIRQWNLFREKVYELGVIDGLMVGSTALSLPMHKFFMNSNGIFRWRRLGMAIQSIYQVIWLGFWCAYPFIRDWSWTAQVFFTLHLLAIFMKMHSYAFYNGHLSETRRRLYDLDNPQNVSKAAAYRYPAARTHLHEIPQSPLHHKVEDSEKERLAHLREDLALELTSPLGHVSYPENLTIANYADFIFCPTLCYELEYPRTVSTRWLELFYKTLAVFGCIFLLTITTEEFILPVLDESAIALQTSTSASEFSLILSETIGRLLFPFMVAFLLVFLVIFEYILGAFAEITRK
;
A
#
# COMPACT_ATOMS: atom_id res chain seq x y z
N MET A 1 -17.98 0.27 36.52
CA MET A 1 -18.28 0.44 35.08
C MET A 1 -17.66 1.75 34.63
N PRO A 2 -16.67 1.77 33.73
CA PRO A 2 -16.09 3.01 33.26
C PRO A 2 -17.02 3.62 32.21
N GLN A 3 -17.31 4.90 32.37
CA GLN A 3 -18.15 5.69 31.49
C GLN A 3 -17.50 5.77 30.09
N VAL A 4 -18.24 5.35 29.06
CA VAL A 4 -17.87 5.51 27.65
C VAL A 4 -18.18 6.94 27.25
N SER A 5 -17.17 7.80 27.19
CA SER A 5 -17.25 9.12 26.57
C SER A 5 -17.37 8.93 25.05
N ARG A 6 -18.50 9.32 24.47
CA ARG A 6 -18.70 9.40 23.02
C ARG A 6 -17.78 10.49 22.45
N GLY A 7 -16.83 10.10 21.62
CA GLY A 7 -15.95 11.01 20.88
C GLY A 7 -14.58 11.26 21.52
N GLY A 8 -14.10 10.39 22.38
CA GLY A 8 -12.80 10.53 23.04
C GLY A 8 -11.76 9.53 22.53
N GLU A 9 -10.60 10.06 22.20
CA GLU A 9 -9.36 9.32 22.15
C GLU A 9 -9.31 8.29 23.29
N ARG A 10 -9.16 7.01 22.95
CA ARG A 10 -8.77 5.99 23.93
C ARG A 10 -7.30 6.25 24.31
N THR A 11 -7.05 7.25 25.12
CA THR A 11 -5.79 7.34 25.85
C THR A 11 -5.90 6.39 27.02
N THR A 12 -5.33 5.19 26.90
CA THR A 12 -5.04 4.39 28.09
C THR A 12 -4.20 5.27 29.02
N PRO A 13 -4.65 5.55 30.25
CA PRO A 13 -3.88 6.38 31.16
C PRO A 13 -2.55 5.68 31.41
N ILE A 14 -1.45 6.42 31.22
CA ILE A 14 -0.11 5.90 31.47
C ILE A 14 -0.04 5.68 32.99
N PRO A 15 0.31 4.46 33.45
CA PRO A 15 0.48 4.22 34.87
C PRO A 15 1.46 5.23 35.50
N GLU A 16 1.19 5.74 36.67
CA GLU A 16 2.07 6.69 37.34
C GLU A 16 3.50 6.14 37.53
N ASN A 17 3.62 4.84 37.64
CA ASN A 17 4.88 4.11 37.80
C ASN A 17 5.56 3.76 36.47
N ALA A 18 5.08 4.28 35.34
CA ALA A 18 5.70 4.00 34.03
C ALA A 18 7.13 4.55 33.97
N PRO A 19 8.09 3.81 33.37
CA PRO A 19 9.46 4.26 33.20
C PRO A 19 9.54 5.62 32.47
N PRO A 20 10.56 6.45 32.76
CA PRO A 20 10.73 7.76 32.11
C PRO A 20 10.75 7.69 30.60
N SER A 21 11.29 6.61 30.01
CA SER A 21 11.32 6.34 28.58
C SER A 21 9.91 6.20 27.99
N VAL A 22 9.00 5.52 28.69
CA VAL A 22 7.61 5.33 28.25
C VAL A 22 6.83 6.66 28.34
N LYS A 23 7.09 7.47 29.37
CA LYS A 23 6.49 8.80 29.53
C LYS A 23 6.98 9.76 28.44
N ALA A 24 8.28 9.75 28.12
CA ALA A 24 8.85 10.55 27.04
C ALA A 24 8.30 10.14 25.65
N THR A 25 8.22 8.85 25.38
CA THR A 25 7.64 8.33 24.12
C THR A 25 6.17 8.71 23.98
N SER A 26 5.40 8.68 25.06
CA SER A 26 3.98 9.06 25.03
C SER A 26 3.76 10.55 24.82
N SER A 27 4.62 11.42 25.38
CA SER A 27 4.56 12.86 25.15
C SER A 27 4.95 13.22 23.71
N ALA A 28 5.99 12.60 23.17
CA ALA A 28 6.40 12.76 21.78
C ALA A 28 5.28 12.30 20.81
N ARG A 29 4.65 11.15 21.09
CA ARG A 29 3.48 10.67 20.31
C ARG A 29 2.29 11.64 20.36
N ARG A 30 2.04 12.28 21.50
CA ARG A 30 0.98 13.27 21.62
C ARG A 30 1.26 14.52 20.79
N GLN A 31 2.51 14.99 20.76
CA GLN A 31 2.94 16.10 19.91
C GLN A 31 2.80 15.76 18.42
N VAL A 32 3.31 14.59 18.00
CA VAL A 32 3.16 14.12 16.61
C VAL A 32 1.68 14.01 16.21
N ARG A 33 0.80 13.51 17.08
CA ARG A 33 -0.64 13.47 16.81
C ARG A 33 -1.28 14.84 16.71
N ALA A 34 -0.86 15.80 17.53
CA ALA A 34 -1.35 17.17 17.46
C ALA A 34 -0.93 17.82 16.13
N GLU A 35 0.31 17.60 15.71
CA GLU A 35 0.83 18.07 14.42
C GLU A 35 0.13 17.41 13.24
N GLN A 36 -0.15 16.10 13.31
CA GLN A 36 -0.89 15.37 12.26
C GLN A 36 -2.31 15.90 12.07
N LYS A 37 -3.00 16.29 13.16
CA LYS A 37 -4.34 16.88 13.08
C LYS A 37 -4.36 18.25 12.37
N ARG A 38 -3.24 18.96 12.32
CA ARG A 38 -3.09 20.25 11.64
C ARG A 38 -2.81 20.11 10.14
N ARG A 39 -2.42 18.92 9.68
CA ARG A 39 -2.13 18.65 8.26
C ARG A 39 -3.42 18.39 7.47
N ILE A 40 -3.46 18.89 6.23
CA ILE A 40 -4.58 18.64 5.29
C ILE A 40 -4.60 17.17 4.86
N PHE A 41 -3.40 16.60 4.64
CA PHE A 41 -3.23 15.17 4.42
C PHE A 41 -2.73 14.53 5.71
N PRO A 42 -3.54 13.67 6.36
CA PRO A 42 -3.08 12.96 7.55
C PRO A 42 -1.92 12.04 7.18
N THR A 43 -0.82 12.15 7.90
CA THR A 43 0.26 11.18 7.82
C THR A 43 -0.18 9.87 8.46
N ILE A 44 0.24 8.75 7.87
CA ILE A 44 -0.05 7.43 8.40
C ILE A 44 0.81 7.24 9.67
N GLU A 45 0.17 6.94 10.80
CA GLU A 45 0.88 6.57 12.02
C GLU A 45 1.37 5.11 11.87
N TYR A 46 2.66 4.94 11.61
CA TYR A 46 3.27 3.62 11.55
C TYR A 46 3.45 3.11 12.99
N VAL A 47 2.62 2.12 13.34
CA VAL A 47 2.74 1.39 14.60
C VAL A 47 3.30 0.01 14.27
N ASP A 48 4.36 -0.39 14.97
CA ASP A 48 4.86 -1.75 14.88
C ASP A 48 3.72 -2.71 15.22
N ARG A 49 3.21 -3.41 14.22
CA ARG A 49 2.23 -4.46 14.39
C ARG A 49 2.95 -5.78 14.29
N VAL A 50 2.92 -6.52 15.38
CA VAL A 50 3.37 -7.90 15.38
C VAL A 50 2.39 -8.70 14.53
N SER A 51 2.90 -9.54 13.60
CA SER A 51 2.06 -10.43 12.80
C SER A 51 1.18 -11.30 13.70
N HIS A 52 -0.06 -11.58 13.28
CA HIS A 52 -0.95 -12.49 14.01
C HIS A 52 -0.36 -13.91 14.14
N PHE A 53 0.58 -14.27 13.29
CA PHE A 53 1.27 -15.56 13.29
C PHE A 53 2.57 -15.56 14.10
N ASP A 54 3.02 -14.39 14.57
CA ASP A 54 4.22 -14.28 15.39
C ASP A 54 3.99 -14.93 16.78
N PRO A 55 4.93 -15.72 17.29
CA PRO A 55 4.86 -16.30 18.64
C PRO A 55 4.70 -15.30 19.76
N SER A 56 5.10 -14.04 19.56
CA SER A 56 5.00 -12.94 20.53
C SER A 56 3.67 -12.17 20.43
N SER A 57 2.79 -12.52 19.45
CA SER A 57 1.49 -11.86 19.28
C SER A 57 0.54 -12.16 20.43
N ASP A 58 -0.27 -11.17 20.83
CA ASP A 58 -1.34 -11.33 21.81
C ASP A 58 -2.52 -12.18 21.28
N TYR A 59 -2.59 -12.40 19.98
CA TYR A 59 -3.62 -13.23 19.31
C TYR A 59 -3.25 -14.72 19.35
N ARG A 60 -3.13 -15.27 20.56
CA ARG A 60 -2.74 -16.69 20.74
C ARG A 60 -3.88 -17.67 20.43
N ASP A 61 -5.10 -17.23 20.44
CA ASP A 61 -6.29 -18.09 20.30
C ASP A 61 -6.38 -18.78 18.92
N PHE A 62 -5.82 -18.15 17.87
CA PHE A 62 -5.82 -18.70 16.51
C PHE A 62 -4.59 -19.56 16.17
N ARG A 63 -3.60 -19.61 17.03
CA ARG A 63 -2.36 -20.36 16.77
C ARG A 63 -2.59 -21.86 16.56
N GLY A 64 -3.55 -22.44 17.27
CA GLY A 64 -3.93 -23.83 17.10
C GLY A 64 -4.49 -24.11 15.70
N PHE A 65 -5.34 -23.26 15.18
CA PHE A 65 -5.88 -23.36 13.81
C PHE A 65 -4.80 -23.17 12.75
N PHE A 66 -3.86 -22.28 12.96
CA PHE A 66 -2.73 -22.09 12.07
C PHE A 66 -1.85 -23.36 12.00
N VAL A 67 -1.53 -23.96 13.15
CA VAL A 67 -0.78 -25.23 13.19
C VAL A 67 -1.57 -26.36 12.52
N LEU A 68 -2.89 -26.46 12.79
CA LEU A 68 -3.76 -27.45 12.17
C LEU A 68 -3.83 -27.30 10.64
N PHE A 69 -3.88 -26.07 10.14
CA PHE A 69 -3.81 -25.78 8.70
C PHE A 69 -2.53 -26.34 8.08
N TRP A 70 -1.36 -26.09 8.68
CA TRP A 70 -0.09 -26.61 8.16
C TRP A 70 0.02 -28.13 8.23
N ILE A 71 -0.50 -28.74 9.30
CA ILE A 71 -0.57 -30.23 9.42
C ILE A 71 -1.48 -30.78 8.34
N GLY A 72 -2.68 -30.24 8.15
CA GLY A 72 -3.60 -30.66 7.11
C GLY A 72 -3.01 -30.52 5.72
N LEU A 73 -2.34 -29.41 5.46
CA LEU A 73 -1.65 -29.15 4.19
C LEU A 73 -0.51 -30.15 3.96
N ALA A 74 0.30 -30.45 4.98
CA ALA A 74 1.36 -31.47 4.89
C ALA A 74 0.80 -32.86 4.57
N ILE A 75 -0.28 -33.28 5.22
CA ILE A 75 -0.96 -34.55 4.94
C ILE A 75 -1.47 -34.56 3.49
N MET A 76 -2.10 -33.48 3.03
CA MET A 76 -2.59 -33.33 1.65
C MET A 76 -1.43 -33.49 0.64
N VAL A 77 -0.31 -32.79 0.85
CA VAL A 77 0.86 -32.85 -0.04
C VAL A 77 1.46 -34.26 -0.06
N ILE A 78 1.66 -34.88 1.10
CA ILE A 78 2.22 -36.24 1.19
C ILE A 78 1.31 -37.24 0.46
N THR A 79 0.01 -37.12 0.63
CA THR A 79 -0.98 -37.98 -0.05
C THR A 79 -0.94 -37.79 -1.56
N ALA A 80 -0.85 -36.55 -2.03
CA ALA A 80 -0.74 -36.22 -3.46
C ALA A 80 0.57 -36.79 -4.05
N MET A 81 1.68 -36.56 -3.37
CA MET A 81 3.00 -37.10 -3.80
C MET A 81 3.01 -38.63 -3.88
N LEU A 82 2.43 -39.32 -2.90
CA LEU A 82 2.34 -40.80 -2.91
C LEU A 82 1.43 -41.30 -4.04
N ARG A 83 0.31 -40.63 -4.32
CA ARG A 83 -0.57 -40.97 -5.43
C ARG A 83 0.17 -40.80 -6.75
N HIS A 84 0.78 -39.64 -6.98
CA HIS A 84 1.55 -39.37 -8.20
C HIS A 84 2.70 -40.32 -8.41
N TYR A 85 3.42 -40.65 -7.33
CA TYR A 85 4.49 -41.68 -7.38
C TYR A 85 3.98 -43.05 -7.80
N LYS A 86 2.80 -43.47 -7.28
CA LYS A 86 2.17 -44.73 -7.65
C LYS A 86 1.78 -44.79 -9.13
N GLU A 87 1.33 -43.67 -9.69
CA GLU A 87 0.84 -43.58 -11.07
C GLU A 87 1.96 -43.41 -12.10
N THR A 88 2.96 -42.58 -11.78
CA THR A 88 3.99 -42.16 -12.74
C THR A 88 5.42 -42.63 -12.41
N GLY A 89 5.65 -43.10 -11.20
CA GLY A 89 6.99 -43.46 -10.70
C GLY A 89 7.82 -42.25 -10.23
N TYR A 90 7.27 -41.02 -10.34
CA TYR A 90 7.90 -39.78 -9.86
C TYR A 90 7.03 -39.13 -8.80
N PRO A 91 7.64 -38.53 -7.74
CA PRO A 91 6.85 -37.93 -6.63
C PRO A 91 6.14 -36.63 -6.99
N LEU A 92 6.54 -35.95 -8.08
CA LEU A 92 6.03 -34.63 -8.48
C LEU A 92 5.95 -34.52 -10.00
N SER A 93 4.92 -33.82 -10.46
CA SER A 93 4.81 -33.36 -11.83
C SER A 93 5.60 -32.06 -12.03
N ILE A 94 6.32 -31.94 -13.15
CA ILE A 94 7.10 -30.75 -13.50
C ILE A 94 6.35 -29.89 -14.53
N ARG A 95 5.14 -30.31 -14.92
CA ARG A 95 4.36 -29.66 -15.99
C ARG A 95 4.11 -28.17 -15.74
N GLN A 96 3.71 -27.82 -14.51
CA GLN A 96 3.43 -26.44 -14.12
C GLN A 96 4.70 -25.57 -14.02
N TRP A 97 5.84 -26.12 -13.60
CA TRP A 97 7.11 -25.41 -13.60
C TRP A 97 7.49 -24.89 -14.98
N ASN A 98 7.17 -25.62 -16.03
CA ASN A 98 7.43 -25.18 -17.38
C ASN A 98 6.57 -23.95 -17.76
N LEU A 99 5.30 -23.92 -17.34
CA LEU A 99 4.42 -22.76 -17.53
C LEU A 99 4.90 -21.51 -16.78
N PHE A 100 5.42 -21.69 -15.55
CA PHE A 100 5.99 -20.57 -14.80
C PHE A 100 7.31 -20.07 -15.38
N ARG A 101 8.09 -20.92 -16.06
CA ARG A 101 9.36 -20.52 -16.68
C ARG A 101 9.19 -19.90 -18.06
N GLU A 102 8.06 -20.12 -18.68
CA GLU A 102 7.79 -19.58 -20.01
C GLU A 102 7.78 -18.04 -19.95
N LYS A 103 8.65 -17.41 -20.77
CA LYS A 103 8.78 -15.95 -20.89
C LYS A 103 9.11 -15.19 -19.60
N VAL A 104 9.62 -15.85 -18.55
CA VAL A 104 9.94 -15.19 -17.25
C VAL A 104 10.91 -14.04 -17.41
N TYR A 105 11.93 -14.16 -18.29
CA TYR A 105 12.87 -13.06 -18.56
C TYR A 105 12.17 -11.88 -19.25
N GLU A 106 11.31 -12.14 -20.23
CA GLU A 106 10.51 -11.10 -20.87
C GLU A 106 9.62 -10.40 -19.85
N LEU A 107 8.91 -11.18 -19.02
CA LEU A 107 8.06 -10.65 -17.94
C LEU A 107 8.86 -9.76 -16.99
N GLY A 108 10.03 -10.20 -16.52
CA GLY A 108 10.86 -9.43 -15.59
C GLY A 108 11.40 -8.13 -16.20
N VAL A 109 11.85 -8.16 -17.46
CA VAL A 109 12.34 -6.97 -18.15
C VAL A 109 11.20 -5.97 -18.37
N ILE A 110 10.05 -6.43 -18.83
CA ILE A 110 8.90 -5.56 -19.11
C ILE A 110 8.32 -5.00 -17.83
N ASP A 111 8.24 -5.78 -16.76
CA ASP A 111 7.83 -5.32 -15.43
C ASP A 111 8.78 -4.23 -14.91
N GLY A 112 10.08 -4.44 -15.04
CA GLY A 112 11.09 -3.42 -14.69
C GLY A 112 10.96 -2.14 -15.52
N LEU A 113 10.67 -2.24 -16.84
CA LEU A 113 10.42 -1.08 -17.70
C LEU A 113 9.12 -0.36 -17.32
N MET A 114 8.08 -1.10 -16.99
CA MET A 114 6.80 -0.57 -16.49
C MET A 114 7.04 0.25 -15.22
N VAL A 115 7.69 -0.31 -14.22
CA VAL A 115 8.05 0.39 -12.98
C VAL A 115 8.96 1.59 -13.26
N GLY A 116 10.00 1.41 -14.06
CA GLY A 116 10.94 2.48 -14.42
C GLY A 116 10.29 3.66 -15.13
N SER A 117 9.31 3.40 -16.00
CA SER A 117 8.59 4.45 -16.73
C SER A 117 7.79 5.39 -15.80
N THR A 118 7.37 4.96 -14.63
CA THR A 118 6.69 5.82 -13.65
C THR A 118 7.58 6.94 -13.12
N ALA A 119 8.91 6.78 -13.18
CA ALA A 119 9.88 7.80 -12.77
C ALA A 119 9.77 9.09 -13.59
N LEU A 120 9.10 9.05 -14.77
CA LEU A 120 8.81 10.26 -15.55
C LEU A 120 7.97 11.28 -14.79
N SER A 121 7.20 10.85 -13.78
CA SER A 121 6.47 11.76 -12.90
C SER A 121 7.40 12.73 -12.16
N LEU A 122 8.65 12.34 -11.85
CA LEU A 122 9.61 13.17 -11.15
C LEU A 122 10.02 14.44 -11.95
N PRO A 123 10.53 14.34 -13.20
CA PRO A 123 10.83 15.53 -14.00
C PRO A 123 9.59 16.35 -14.31
N MET A 124 8.41 15.73 -14.47
CA MET A 124 7.15 16.45 -14.65
C MET A 124 6.85 17.33 -13.44
N HIS A 125 7.00 16.82 -12.22
CA HIS A 125 6.79 17.61 -11.00
C HIS A 125 7.83 18.73 -10.84
N LYS A 126 9.10 18.50 -11.18
CA LYS A 126 10.11 19.56 -11.21
C LYS A 126 9.73 20.67 -12.21
N PHE A 127 9.21 20.29 -13.37
CA PHE A 127 8.72 21.23 -14.37
C PHE A 127 7.51 22.03 -13.84
N PHE A 128 6.48 21.38 -13.28
CA PHE A 128 5.31 22.05 -12.72
C PHE A 128 5.65 22.98 -11.56
N MET A 129 6.60 22.59 -10.71
CA MET A 129 7.09 23.40 -9.61
C MET A 129 7.74 24.70 -10.11
N ASN A 130 8.56 24.64 -11.15
CA ASN A 130 9.28 25.81 -11.67
C ASN A 130 8.45 26.68 -12.60
N SER A 131 7.32 26.15 -13.11
CA SER A 131 6.46 26.89 -14.01
C SER A 131 5.58 27.91 -13.27
N ASN A 132 5.58 29.17 -13.74
CA ASN A 132 4.77 30.26 -13.19
C ASN A 132 3.48 30.54 -14.00
N GLY A 133 3.26 29.83 -15.11
CA GLY A 133 2.16 30.10 -16.05
C GLY A 133 1.01 29.10 -15.98
N ILE A 134 0.57 28.71 -17.15
CA ILE A 134 -0.53 27.77 -17.39
C ILE A 134 -0.17 26.36 -16.90
N PHE A 135 1.11 25.97 -16.93
CA PHE A 135 1.59 24.66 -16.54
C PHE A 135 1.73 24.46 -15.01
N ARG A 136 1.21 25.39 -14.20
CA ARG A 136 1.07 25.16 -12.75
C ARG A 136 0.26 23.90 -12.48
N TRP A 137 0.58 23.23 -11.36
CA TRP A 137 -0.15 22.04 -10.92
C TRP A 137 -1.66 22.26 -10.90
N ARG A 138 -2.14 23.29 -10.25
CA ARG A 138 -3.57 23.60 -10.09
C ARG A 138 -4.31 23.93 -11.40
N ARG A 139 -3.59 24.29 -12.47
CA ARG A 139 -4.19 24.61 -13.78
C ARG A 139 -4.11 23.40 -14.72
N LEU A 140 -3.10 23.33 -15.56
CA LEU A 140 -2.91 22.22 -16.51
C LEU A 140 -2.02 21.10 -15.97
N GLY A 141 -1.19 21.32 -14.93
CA GLY A 141 -0.28 20.31 -14.43
C GLY A 141 -0.99 19.03 -13.97
N MET A 142 -2.08 19.17 -13.20
CA MET A 142 -2.90 18.04 -12.77
C MET A 142 -3.54 17.30 -13.95
N ALA A 143 -4.06 18.03 -14.95
CA ALA A 143 -4.66 17.43 -16.13
C ALA A 143 -3.60 16.66 -16.98
N ILE A 144 -2.43 17.25 -17.21
CA ILE A 144 -1.33 16.62 -17.94
C ILE A 144 -0.89 15.33 -17.21
N GLN A 145 -0.71 15.38 -15.90
CA GLN A 145 -0.37 14.22 -15.10
C GLN A 145 -1.44 13.13 -15.17
N SER A 146 -2.72 13.50 -15.10
CA SER A 146 -3.83 12.54 -15.19
C SER A 146 -3.91 11.90 -16.58
N ILE A 147 -3.73 12.67 -17.65
CA ILE A 147 -3.69 12.14 -19.02
C ILE A 147 -2.52 11.16 -19.19
N TYR A 148 -1.35 11.55 -18.68
CA TYR A 148 -0.17 10.66 -18.69
C TYR A 148 -0.48 9.33 -17.97
N GLN A 149 -1.10 9.37 -16.81
CA GLN A 149 -1.45 8.18 -16.02
C GLN A 149 -2.45 7.29 -16.75
N VAL A 150 -3.46 7.85 -17.39
CA VAL A 150 -4.46 7.09 -18.17
C VAL A 150 -3.81 6.42 -19.39
N ILE A 151 -2.99 7.15 -20.15
CA ILE A 151 -2.28 6.60 -21.30
C ILE A 151 -1.31 5.50 -20.85
N TRP A 152 -0.56 5.75 -19.80
CA TRP A 152 0.37 4.79 -19.20
C TRP A 152 -0.33 3.51 -18.77
N LEU A 153 -1.46 3.62 -18.04
CA LEU A 153 -2.25 2.48 -17.60
C LEU A 153 -2.80 1.68 -18.78
N GLY A 154 -3.39 2.37 -19.78
CA GLY A 154 -3.95 1.72 -20.97
C GLY A 154 -2.90 0.97 -21.77
N PHE A 155 -1.72 1.60 -21.98
CA PHE A 155 -0.61 0.98 -22.70
C PHE A 155 -0.11 -0.30 -22.03
N TRP A 156 0.21 -0.23 -20.74
CA TRP A 156 0.73 -1.38 -20.01
C TRP A 156 -0.32 -2.46 -19.74
N CYS A 157 -1.60 -2.08 -19.60
CA CYS A 157 -2.69 -3.06 -19.48
C CYS A 157 -2.89 -3.84 -20.78
N ALA A 158 -2.76 -3.22 -21.94
CA ALA A 158 -2.89 -3.89 -23.23
C ALA A 158 -1.69 -4.78 -23.59
N TYR A 159 -0.50 -4.48 -23.08
CA TYR A 159 0.75 -5.13 -23.47
C TYR A 159 0.74 -6.67 -23.30
N PRO A 160 0.34 -7.26 -22.17
CA PRO A 160 0.30 -8.71 -21.99
C PRO A 160 -0.61 -9.44 -22.96
N PHE A 161 -1.71 -8.79 -23.38
CA PHE A 161 -2.66 -9.35 -24.34
C PHE A 161 -2.12 -9.30 -25.78
N ILE A 162 -1.41 -8.23 -26.15
CA ILE A 162 -0.76 -8.10 -27.46
C ILE A 162 0.38 -9.12 -27.63
N ARG A 163 1.04 -9.47 -26.52
CA ARG A 163 2.17 -10.41 -26.52
C ARG A 163 1.77 -11.86 -26.30
N ASP A 164 0.48 -12.15 -26.17
CA ASP A 164 -0.06 -13.49 -25.91
C ASP A 164 0.65 -14.18 -24.72
N TRP A 165 0.73 -13.46 -23.59
CA TRP A 165 1.32 -14.04 -22.38
C TRP A 165 0.40 -15.09 -21.77
N SER A 166 0.99 -16.05 -21.03
CA SER A 166 0.21 -17.01 -20.25
C SER A 166 -0.68 -16.30 -19.23
N TRP A 167 -1.82 -16.91 -18.90
CA TRP A 167 -2.79 -16.33 -17.98
C TRP A 167 -2.16 -15.92 -16.63
N THR A 168 -1.26 -16.75 -16.09
CA THR A 168 -0.55 -16.47 -14.83
C THR A 168 0.31 -15.20 -14.91
N ALA A 169 1.03 -15.03 -16.03
CA ALA A 169 1.83 -13.83 -16.28
C ALA A 169 0.96 -12.58 -16.46
N GLN A 170 -0.19 -12.71 -17.17
CA GLN A 170 -1.14 -11.62 -17.34
C GLN A 170 -1.70 -11.15 -15.99
N VAL A 171 -2.12 -12.09 -15.13
CA VAL A 171 -2.67 -11.77 -13.80
C VAL A 171 -1.63 -11.11 -12.92
N PHE A 172 -0.43 -11.69 -12.83
CA PHE A 172 0.67 -11.10 -12.04
C PHE A 172 0.97 -9.67 -12.49
N PHE A 173 1.21 -9.49 -13.79
CA PHE A 173 1.56 -8.18 -14.33
C PHE A 173 0.45 -7.14 -14.13
N THR A 174 -0.81 -7.52 -14.35
CA THR A 174 -1.95 -6.61 -14.18
C THR A 174 -2.13 -6.19 -12.72
N LEU A 175 -1.99 -7.11 -11.76
CA LEU A 175 -2.07 -6.77 -10.33
C LEU A 175 -0.91 -5.87 -9.90
N HIS A 176 0.32 -6.16 -10.36
CA HIS A 176 1.47 -5.32 -10.09
C HIS A 176 1.33 -3.94 -10.73
N LEU A 177 0.88 -3.88 -11.98
CA LEU A 177 0.56 -2.65 -12.70
C LEU A 177 -0.40 -1.75 -11.91
N LEU A 178 -1.49 -2.32 -11.36
CA LEU A 178 -2.45 -1.56 -10.54
C LEU A 178 -1.82 -1.03 -9.25
N ALA A 179 -0.98 -1.84 -8.59
CA ALA A 179 -0.28 -1.39 -7.37
C ALA A 179 0.69 -0.24 -7.68
N ILE A 180 1.46 -0.35 -8.75
CA ILE A 180 2.40 0.69 -9.21
C ILE A 180 1.65 1.95 -9.70
N PHE A 181 0.52 1.79 -10.37
CA PHE A 181 -0.36 2.90 -10.74
C PHE A 181 -0.84 3.69 -9.53
N MET A 182 -1.32 3.00 -8.47
CA MET A 182 -1.74 3.66 -7.23
C MET A 182 -0.58 4.40 -6.56
N LYS A 183 0.62 3.81 -6.55
CA LYS A 183 1.82 4.48 -6.04
C LYS A 183 2.17 5.73 -6.85
N MET A 184 2.21 5.64 -8.18
CA MET A 184 2.48 6.77 -9.06
C MET A 184 1.44 7.89 -8.86
N HIS A 185 0.17 7.52 -8.72
CA HIS A 185 -0.91 8.48 -8.45
C HIS A 185 -0.69 9.18 -7.10
N SER A 186 -0.45 8.42 -6.03
CA SER A 186 -0.19 8.97 -4.70
C SER A 186 1.00 9.93 -4.70
N TYR A 187 2.13 9.54 -5.31
CA TYR A 187 3.31 10.39 -5.45
C TYR A 187 3.01 11.69 -6.18
N ALA A 188 2.35 11.60 -7.32
CA ALA A 188 2.06 12.74 -8.17
C ALA A 188 1.14 13.75 -7.49
N PHE A 189 0.03 13.29 -6.92
CA PHE A 189 -0.96 14.18 -6.31
C PHE A 189 -0.49 14.79 -5.01
N TYR A 190 0.24 14.05 -4.20
CA TYR A 190 0.82 14.60 -2.97
C TYR A 190 1.88 15.67 -3.26
N ASN A 191 2.84 15.41 -4.17
CA ASN A 191 3.84 16.41 -4.55
C ASN A 191 3.21 17.61 -5.29
N GLY A 192 2.14 17.39 -6.03
CA GLY A 192 1.34 18.46 -6.62
C GLY A 192 0.73 19.37 -5.57
N HIS A 193 0.17 18.78 -4.51
CA HIS A 193 -0.34 19.54 -3.36
C HIS A 193 0.78 20.33 -2.67
N LEU A 194 1.92 19.68 -2.36
CA LEU A 194 3.07 20.35 -1.74
C LEU A 194 3.60 21.52 -2.58
N SER A 195 3.57 21.39 -3.92
CA SER A 195 3.92 22.48 -4.83
C SER A 195 3.04 23.73 -4.65
N GLU A 196 1.74 23.53 -4.48
CA GLU A 196 0.80 24.64 -4.24
C GLU A 196 0.91 25.17 -2.81
N THR A 197 1.15 24.32 -1.81
CA THR A 197 1.39 24.72 -0.42
C THR A 197 2.65 25.59 -0.30
N ARG A 198 3.73 25.20 -0.97
CA ARG A 198 4.96 26.02 -1.02
C ARG A 198 4.73 27.40 -1.63
N ARG A 199 3.96 27.47 -2.71
CA ARG A 199 3.63 28.77 -3.34
C ARG A 199 2.81 29.66 -2.43
N ARG A 200 1.84 29.08 -1.72
CA ARG A 200 1.04 29.84 -0.73
C ARG A 200 1.92 30.39 0.39
N LEU A 201 2.85 29.58 0.89
CA LEU A 201 3.81 30.03 1.89
C LEU A 201 4.67 31.18 1.36
N TYR A 202 5.19 31.05 0.11
CA TYR A 202 5.98 32.10 -0.53
C TYR A 202 5.16 33.39 -0.74
N ASP A 203 3.89 33.28 -1.13
CA ASP A 203 3.01 34.45 -1.30
C ASP A 203 2.72 35.15 0.05
N LEU A 204 2.63 34.39 1.14
CA LEU A 204 2.51 34.91 2.51
C LEU A 204 3.79 35.61 3.02
N ASP A 205 4.96 35.10 2.59
CA ASP A 205 6.26 35.68 2.98
C ASP A 205 6.58 36.97 2.19
N ASN A 206 5.88 37.21 1.09
CA ASN A 206 6.11 38.39 0.27
C ASN A 206 5.26 39.57 0.75
N PRO A 207 5.86 40.64 1.35
CA PRO A 207 5.14 41.73 1.98
C PRO A 207 4.25 42.53 1.00
N GLN A 208 4.48 42.44 -0.33
CA GLN A 208 3.68 43.10 -1.35
C GLN A 208 2.35 42.40 -1.63
N ASN A 209 2.16 41.17 -1.18
CA ASN A 209 1.00 40.32 -1.45
C ASN A 209 0.11 40.07 -0.23
N VAL A 210 0.39 40.69 0.90
CA VAL A 210 -0.33 40.46 2.18
C VAL A 210 -1.86 40.70 2.04
N SER A 211 -2.29 41.68 1.24
CA SER A 211 -3.70 41.94 1.01
C SER A 211 -4.44 40.88 0.18
N LYS A 212 -3.69 40.15 -0.70
CA LYS A 212 -4.26 39.08 -1.51
C LYS A 212 -4.28 37.72 -0.79
N ALA A 213 -3.38 37.52 0.15
CA ALA A 213 -3.29 36.29 0.97
C ALA A 213 -4.50 36.14 1.92
N ALA A 214 -5.04 37.26 2.41
CA ALA A 214 -6.24 37.27 3.25
C ALA A 214 -7.51 36.79 2.52
N ALA A 215 -7.52 36.81 1.18
CA ALA A 215 -8.67 36.37 0.38
C ALA A 215 -8.79 34.86 0.21
N TYR A 216 -7.76 34.07 0.54
CA TYR A 216 -7.81 32.63 0.51
C TYR A 216 -8.31 32.07 1.86
N ARG A 217 -9.63 32.13 2.06
CA ARG A 217 -10.25 31.33 3.13
C ARG A 217 -10.05 29.84 2.81
N TYR A 218 -9.26 29.17 3.64
CA TYR A 218 -9.38 27.74 3.77
C TYR A 218 -10.83 27.39 4.11
N PRO A 219 -11.41 26.31 3.56
CA PRO A 219 -12.59 25.73 4.16
C PRO A 219 -12.17 25.35 5.59
N ALA A 220 -12.55 26.18 6.54
CA ALA A 220 -12.27 25.95 7.95
C ALA A 220 -12.75 24.55 8.27
N ALA A 221 -11.84 23.66 8.68
CA ALA A 221 -12.24 22.54 9.51
C ALA A 221 -13.14 23.14 10.57
N ARG A 222 -14.40 22.68 10.65
CA ARG A 222 -15.40 23.18 11.60
C ARG A 222 -14.90 22.89 13.02
N THR A 223 -13.98 23.67 13.49
CA THR A 223 -13.71 23.84 14.90
C THR A 223 -14.86 24.71 15.40
N HIS A 224 -15.65 24.17 16.30
CA HIS A 224 -16.67 24.91 17.04
C HIS A 224 -16.03 26.16 17.64
N LEU A 225 -16.24 27.29 16.94
CA LEU A 225 -15.96 28.60 17.49
C LEU A 225 -17.01 28.84 18.57
N HIS A 226 -16.58 28.73 19.82
CA HIS A 226 -17.28 29.32 20.93
C HIS A 226 -17.42 30.81 20.60
N GLU A 227 -18.67 31.31 20.62
CA GLU A 227 -19.02 32.71 20.45
C GLU A 227 -18.20 33.54 21.43
N ILE A 228 -17.30 34.38 20.91
CA ILE A 228 -16.62 35.42 21.68
C ILE A 228 -17.48 36.68 21.63
N PRO A 229 -17.83 37.28 22.80
CA PRO A 229 -18.61 38.49 22.84
C PRO A 229 -17.89 39.64 22.14
N GLN A 230 -18.62 40.35 21.27
CA GLN A 230 -18.13 41.54 20.58
C GLN A 230 -17.84 42.64 21.59
N SER A 231 -16.61 43.14 21.61
CA SER A 231 -16.21 44.36 22.32
C SER A 231 -15.27 45.18 21.42
N PRO A 232 -15.41 46.51 21.41
CA PRO A 232 -14.87 47.36 20.35
C PRO A 232 -13.42 47.79 20.66
N LEU A 233 -12.45 47.31 19.86
CA LEU A 233 -11.09 47.88 19.86
C LEU A 233 -10.38 47.58 18.55
N HIS A 234 -10.21 48.56 17.70
CA HIS A 234 -9.48 48.49 16.42
C HIS A 234 -8.04 47.94 16.53
N HIS A 235 -7.38 48.10 17.65
CA HIS A 235 -6.03 47.54 17.89
C HIS A 235 -5.99 46.02 18.09
N LYS A 236 -7.03 45.39 18.63
CA LYS A 236 -7.07 43.93 18.85
C LYS A 236 -7.30 43.14 17.55
N VAL A 237 -7.88 43.76 16.50
CA VAL A 237 -8.17 43.09 15.22
C VAL A 237 -6.88 42.87 14.42
N GLU A 238 -5.96 43.84 14.39
CA GLU A 238 -4.65 43.68 13.71
C GLU A 238 -3.75 42.65 14.36
N ASP A 239 -3.73 42.55 15.68
CA ASP A 239 -2.96 41.55 16.39
C ASP A 239 -3.55 40.14 16.19
N SER A 240 -4.89 40.02 16.16
CA SER A 240 -5.58 38.76 15.84
C SER A 240 -5.36 38.30 14.40
N GLU A 241 -5.28 39.22 13.41
CA GLU A 241 -4.95 38.86 12.03
C GLU A 241 -3.49 38.44 11.86
N LYS A 242 -2.55 39.11 12.51
CA LYS A 242 -1.15 38.76 12.53
C LYS A 242 -0.93 37.38 13.15
N GLU A 243 -1.61 37.10 14.24
CA GLU A 243 -1.55 35.80 14.92
C GLU A 243 -2.14 34.67 14.03
N ARG A 244 -3.27 34.90 13.35
CA ARG A 244 -3.85 33.96 12.37
C ARG A 244 -2.93 33.71 11.18
N LEU A 245 -2.27 34.74 10.66
CA LEU A 245 -1.29 34.59 9.57
C LEU A 245 -0.06 33.86 10.02
N ALA A 246 0.42 34.06 11.26
CA ALA A 246 1.53 33.33 11.84
C ALA A 246 1.18 31.83 11.99
N HIS A 247 0.01 31.51 12.49
CA HIS A 247 -0.45 30.12 12.56
C HIS A 247 -0.61 29.47 11.19
N LEU A 248 -1.19 30.19 10.21
CA LEU A 248 -1.31 29.67 8.85
C LEU A 248 0.08 29.39 8.23
N ARG A 249 1.03 30.27 8.45
CA ARG A 249 2.42 30.11 7.98
C ARG A 249 3.07 28.90 8.62
N GLU A 250 2.89 28.72 9.92
CA GLU A 250 3.38 27.55 10.65
C GLU A 250 2.75 26.26 10.13
N ASP A 251 1.44 26.23 9.90
CA ASP A 251 0.73 25.07 9.36
C ASP A 251 1.21 24.69 7.94
N LEU A 252 1.42 25.69 7.07
CA LEU A 252 1.94 25.47 5.72
C LEU A 252 3.40 24.99 5.74
N ALA A 253 4.23 25.53 6.63
CA ALA A 253 5.63 25.08 6.80
C ALA A 253 5.68 23.65 7.35
N LEU A 254 4.80 23.32 8.28
CA LEU A 254 4.68 21.97 8.82
C LEU A 254 4.27 20.95 7.74
N GLU A 255 3.34 21.31 6.85
CA GLU A 255 2.92 20.48 5.72
C GLU A 255 4.08 20.17 4.76
N LEU A 256 4.99 21.12 4.56
CA LEU A 256 6.14 20.99 3.68
C LEU A 256 7.32 20.20 4.30
N THR A 257 7.24 19.86 5.57
CA THR A 257 8.31 19.17 6.30
C THR A 257 7.84 17.79 6.73
N SER A 258 8.73 16.80 6.68
CA SER A 258 8.42 15.45 7.16
C SER A 258 8.11 15.43 8.65
N PRO A 259 7.35 14.43 9.17
CA PRO A 259 7.08 14.30 10.59
C PRO A 259 8.31 14.18 11.47
N LEU A 260 9.41 13.62 10.93
CA LEU A 260 10.68 13.47 11.61
C LEU A 260 11.61 14.69 11.44
N GLY A 261 11.25 15.62 10.54
CA GLY A 261 11.98 16.86 10.30
C GLY A 261 13.23 16.74 9.43
N HIS A 262 13.54 15.56 8.88
CA HIS A 262 14.77 15.35 8.12
C HIS A 262 14.63 15.68 6.63
N VAL A 263 13.43 15.62 6.08
CA VAL A 263 13.14 15.84 4.66
C VAL A 263 12.11 16.94 4.50
N SER A 264 12.37 17.87 3.61
CA SER A 264 11.44 18.95 3.26
C SER A 264 11.18 18.99 1.75
N TYR A 265 10.01 19.54 1.39
CA TYR A 265 9.73 19.84 -0.01
C TYR A 265 10.40 21.16 -0.40
N PRO A 266 11.14 21.26 -1.51
CA PRO A 266 11.24 20.36 -2.65
C PRO A 266 12.44 19.40 -2.65
N GLU A 267 13.18 19.27 -1.58
CA GLU A 267 14.38 18.42 -1.48
C GLU A 267 14.07 16.94 -1.67
N ASN A 268 12.83 16.53 -1.38
CA ASN A 268 12.32 15.18 -1.63
C ASN A 268 12.24 14.80 -3.12
N LEU A 269 12.28 15.77 -4.05
CA LEU A 269 12.16 15.49 -5.48
C LEU A 269 13.48 14.96 -6.05
N THR A 270 13.93 13.81 -5.56
CA THR A 270 15.13 13.10 -6.00
C THR A 270 14.81 11.69 -6.47
N ILE A 271 15.66 11.13 -7.34
CA ILE A 271 15.51 9.74 -7.79
C ILE A 271 15.63 8.78 -6.60
N ALA A 272 16.50 9.08 -5.63
CA ALA A 272 16.70 8.26 -4.44
C ALA A 272 15.44 8.19 -3.59
N ASN A 273 14.78 9.33 -3.30
CA ASN A 273 13.52 9.36 -2.55
C ASN A 273 12.39 8.66 -3.32
N TYR A 274 12.32 8.85 -4.64
CA TYR A 274 11.33 8.16 -5.47
C TYR A 274 11.53 6.64 -5.46
N ALA A 275 12.75 6.16 -5.66
CA ALA A 275 13.07 4.74 -5.59
C ALA A 275 12.76 4.15 -4.21
N ASP A 276 13.13 4.86 -3.15
CA ASP A 276 12.84 4.49 -1.77
C ASP A 276 11.33 4.29 -1.53
N PHE A 277 10.50 5.15 -2.11
CA PHE A 277 9.05 5.01 -2.07
C PHE A 277 8.55 3.83 -2.92
N ILE A 278 9.06 3.64 -4.13
CA ILE A 278 8.60 2.55 -5.01
C ILE A 278 8.83 1.19 -4.35
N PHE A 279 9.97 1.00 -3.67
CA PHE A 279 10.28 -0.25 -2.96
C PHE A 279 9.65 -0.35 -1.56
N CYS A 280 9.13 0.74 -1.00
CA CYS A 280 8.43 0.70 0.28
C CYS A 280 7.11 -0.08 0.16
N PRO A 281 6.76 -0.98 1.10
CA PRO A 281 5.52 -1.76 1.07
C PRO A 281 4.29 -0.93 1.47
N THR A 282 4.12 0.25 0.89
CA THR A 282 2.97 1.14 1.08
C THR A 282 2.50 1.71 -0.25
N LEU A 283 1.23 2.02 -0.36
CA LEU A 283 0.64 2.67 -1.54
C LEU A 283 0.65 4.20 -1.42
N CYS A 284 0.66 4.72 -0.19
CA CYS A 284 0.61 6.16 0.07
C CYS A 284 2.03 6.73 0.14
N TYR A 285 2.27 7.80 -0.62
CA TYR A 285 3.53 8.52 -0.56
C TYR A 285 3.56 9.46 0.64
N GLU A 286 4.67 9.43 1.36
CA GLU A 286 5.04 10.38 2.40
C GLU A 286 6.46 10.91 2.17
N LEU A 287 6.76 12.09 2.69
CA LEU A 287 8.07 12.71 2.55
C LEU A 287 9.19 11.84 3.13
N GLU A 288 8.89 11.13 4.22
CA GLU A 288 9.82 10.27 4.92
C GLU A 288 9.10 9.13 5.60
N TYR A 289 9.72 7.95 5.60
CA TYR A 289 9.21 6.76 6.27
C TYR A 289 10.07 6.41 7.48
N PRO A 290 9.49 5.99 8.62
CA PRO A 290 10.25 5.51 9.75
C PRO A 290 11.06 4.28 9.34
N ARG A 291 12.30 4.19 9.80
CA ARG A 291 13.20 3.08 9.48
C ARG A 291 13.64 2.35 10.73
N THR A 292 13.71 1.03 10.65
CA THR A 292 14.34 0.21 11.69
C THR A 292 15.85 0.38 11.66
N VAL A 293 16.51 0.15 12.82
CA VAL A 293 17.96 0.37 12.98
C VAL A 293 18.78 -0.55 12.09
N SER A 294 18.33 -1.81 11.92
CA SER A 294 19.07 -2.83 11.15
C SER A 294 18.12 -3.79 10.44
N THR A 295 18.59 -4.34 9.32
CA THR A 295 17.88 -5.42 8.59
C THR A 295 18.07 -6.73 9.33
N ARG A 296 16.97 -7.46 9.55
CA ARG A 296 16.98 -8.78 10.20
C ARG A 296 17.16 -9.88 9.13
N TRP A 297 18.41 -10.13 8.77
CA TRP A 297 18.77 -11.04 7.67
C TRP A 297 18.19 -12.45 7.81
N LEU A 298 18.09 -12.96 9.04
CA LEU A 298 17.53 -14.28 9.31
C LEU A 298 16.02 -14.34 9.00
N GLU A 299 15.26 -13.30 9.39
CA GLU A 299 13.85 -13.18 9.04
C GLU A 299 13.64 -13.03 7.54
N LEU A 300 14.46 -12.22 6.88
CA LEU A 300 14.43 -12.09 5.42
C LEU A 300 14.66 -13.45 4.73
N PHE A 301 15.61 -14.23 5.21
CA PHE A 301 15.86 -15.57 4.70
C PHE A 301 14.65 -16.49 4.87
N TYR A 302 14.05 -16.53 6.07
CA TYR A 302 12.86 -17.35 6.31
C TYR A 302 11.65 -16.90 5.48
N LYS A 303 11.40 -15.60 5.33
CA LYS A 303 10.33 -15.07 4.48
C LYS A 303 10.55 -15.44 3.02
N THR A 304 11.78 -15.34 2.53
CA THR A 304 12.12 -15.72 1.15
C THR A 304 11.91 -17.22 0.94
N LEU A 305 12.36 -18.06 1.86
CA LEU A 305 12.15 -19.51 1.80
C LEU A 305 10.67 -19.87 1.83
N ALA A 306 9.87 -19.16 2.65
CA ALA A 306 8.43 -19.36 2.74
C ALA A 306 7.71 -19.00 1.44
N VAL A 307 8.15 -17.95 0.71
CA VAL A 307 7.61 -17.62 -0.63
C VAL A 307 7.75 -18.83 -1.57
N PHE A 308 8.96 -19.41 -1.67
CA PHE A 308 9.17 -20.58 -2.54
C PHE A 308 8.37 -21.79 -2.06
N GLY A 309 8.29 -22.02 -0.75
CA GLY A 309 7.48 -23.09 -0.17
C GLY A 309 6.00 -22.96 -0.50
N CYS A 310 5.43 -21.77 -0.36
CA CYS A 310 4.02 -21.52 -0.71
C CYS A 310 3.75 -21.63 -2.21
N ILE A 311 4.65 -21.17 -3.07
CA ILE A 311 4.53 -21.34 -4.53
C ILE A 311 4.53 -22.83 -4.88
N PHE A 312 5.41 -23.63 -4.25
CA PHE A 312 5.44 -25.08 -4.41
C PHE A 312 4.11 -25.73 -3.97
N LEU A 313 3.56 -25.34 -2.83
CA LEU A 313 2.28 -25.83 -2.33
C LEU A 313 1.11 -25.42 -3.25
N LEU A 314 1.13 -24.20 -3.79
CA LEU A 314 0.16 -23.74 -4.81
C LEU A 314 0.22 -24.62 -6.06
N THR A 315 1.42 -24.93 -6.52
CA THR A 315 1.61 -25.79 -7.70
C THR A 315 0.99 -27.18 -7.47
N ILE A 316 1.29 -27.84 -6.33
CA ILE A 316 0.69 -29.12 -5.98
C ILE A 316 -0.84 -29.03 -5.87
N THR A 317 -1.35 -28.01 -5.16
CA THR A 317 -2.79 -27.83 -5.02
C THR A 317 -3.48 -27.69 -6.37
N THR A 318 -2.86 -26.96 -7.29
CA THR A 318 -3.41 -26.77 -8.64
C THR A 318 -3.35 -28.06 -9.46
N GLU A 319 -2.22 -28.74 -9.50
CA GLU A 319 -2.03 -29.95 -10.32
C GLU A 319 -2.86 -31.16 -9.84
N GLU A 320 -2.90 -31.37 -8.53
CA GLU A 320 -3.51 -32.60 -7.97
C GLU A 320 -5.00 -32.44 -7.62
N PHE A 321 -5.47 -31.21 -7.36
CA PHE A 321 -6.82 -31.01 -6.86
C PHE A 321 -7.67 -30.10 -7.73
N ILE A 322 -7.11 -29.14 -8.47
CA ILE A 322 -7.89 -28.21 -9.28
C ILE A 322 -8.00 -28.70 -10.71
N LEU A 323 -6.88 -28.94 -11.39
CA LEU A 323 -6.86 -29.31 -12.80
C LEU A 323 -7.64 -30.58 -13.12
N PRO A 324 -7.51 -31.71 -12.37
CA PRO A 324 -8.25 -32.93 -12.68
C PRO A 324 -9.77 -32.73 -12.62
N VAL A 325 -10.25 -31.96 -11.66
CA VAL A 325 -11.68 -31.67 -11.52
C VAL A 325 -12.16 -30.77 -12.67
N LEU A 326 -11.36 -29.79 -13.10
CA LEU A 326 -11.71 -28.93 -14.23
C LEU A 326 -11.73 -29.71 -15.56
N ASP A 327 -10.73 -30.56 -15.80
CA ASP A 327 -10.64 -31.40 -17.02
C ASP A 327 -11.82 -32.36 -17.11
N GLU A 328 -12.13 -33.07 -16.01
CA GLU A 328 -13.30 -33.97 -15.93
C GLU A 328 -14.62 -33.23 -16.19
N SER A 329 -14.77 -32.05 -15.55
CA SER A 329 -15.98 -31.24 -15.69
C SER A 329 -16.10 -30.63 -17.10
N ALA A 330 -15.01 -30.25 -17.73
CA ALA A 330 -15.00 -29.73 -19.10
C ALA A 330 -15.47 -30.79 -20.10
N ILE A 331 -15.02 -32.04 -19.94
CA ILE A 331 -15.47 -33.17 -20.77
C ILE A 331 -17.00 -33.45 -20.53
N ALA A 332 -17.41 -33.50 -19.27
CA ALA A 332 -18.79 -33.73 -18.91
C ALA A 332 -19.76 -32.66 -19.45
N LEU A 333 -19.32 -31.37 -19.40
CA LEU A 333 -20.11 -30.26 -19.95
C LEU A 333 -20.22 -30.29 -21.48
N GLN A 334 -19.20 -30.76 -22.19
CA GLN A 334 -19.24 -30.92 -23.65
C GLN A 334 -20.19 -32.04 -24.08
N THR A 335 -20.39 -33.04 -23.24
CA THR A 335 -21.27 -34.19 -23.53
C THR A 335 -22.69 -33.99 -23.01
N SER A 336 -22.95 -32.99 -22.18
CA SER A 336 -24.30 -32.72 -21.64
C SER A 336 -25.25 -32.21 -22.73
N THR A 337 -26.45 -32.76 -22.74
CA THR A 337 -27.48 -32.40 -23.72
C THR A 337 -28.68 -31.65 -23.10
N SER A 338 -28.79 -31.65 -21.78
CA SER A 338 -29.86 -31.03 -21.01
C SER A 338 -29.40 -29.91 -20.10
N ALA A 339 -30.20 -28.85 -19.98
CA ALA A 339 -29.91 -27.74 -19.03
C ALA A 339 -29.90 -28.22 -17.56
N SER A 340 -30.66 -29.27 -17.21
CA SER A 340 -30.63 -29.86 -15.87
C SER A 340 -29.33 -30.60 -15.59
N GLU A 341 -28.80 -31.35 -16.56
CA GLU A 341 -27.51 -32.03 -16.47
C GLU A 341 -26.37 -30.99 -16.35
N PHE A 342 -26.40 -29.93 -17.17
CA PHE A 342 -25.44 -28.84 -17.11
C PHE A 342 -25.38 -28.20 -15.71
N SER A 343 -26.54 -27.88 -15.11
CA SER A 343 -26.62 -27.29 -13.79
C SER A 343 -26.11 -28.22 -12.68
N LEU A 344 -26.35 -29.52 -12.83
CA LEU A 344 -25.92 -30.53 -11.87
C LEU A 344 -24.40 -30.72 -11.92
N ILE A 345 -23.79 -30.83 -13.12
CA ILE A 345 -22.34 -30.89 -13.32
C ILE A 345 -21.68 -29.66 -12.77
N LEU A 346 -22.24 -28.47 -13.04
CA LEU A 346 -21.69 -27.20 -12.53
C LEU A 346 -21.72 -27.14 -11.00
N SER A 347 -22.83 -27.55 -10.37
CA SER A 347 -22.98 -27.57 -8.91
C SER A 347 -22.00 -28.55 -8.25
N GLU A 348 -21.81 -29.74 -8.84
CA GLU A 348 -20.84 -30.73 -8.37
C GLU A 348 -19.40 -30.18 -8.48
N THR A 349 -19.06 -29.57 -9.63
CA THR A 349 -17.75 -28.99 -9.88
C THR A 349 -17.43 -27.89 -8.87
N ILE A 350 -18.40 -27.00 -8.60
CA ILE A 350 -18.22 -25.94 -7.58
C ILE A 350 -17.99 -26.56 -6.21
N GLY A 351 -18.76 -27.58 -5.82
CA GLY A 351 -18.61 -28.26 -4.54
C GLY A 351 -17.23 -28.90 -4.37
N ARG A 352 -16.75 -29.58 -5.41
CA ARG A 352 -15.42 -30.26 -5.42
C ARG A 352 -14.26 -29.24 -5.41
N LEU A 353 -14.43 -28.09 -6.06
CA LEU A 353 -13.39 -27.05 -6.15
C LEU A 353 -13.36 -26.10 -4.96
N LEU A 354 -14.41 -26.03 -4.16
CA LEU A 354 -14.51 -25.03 -3.07
C LEU A 354 -13.33 -25.08 -2.11
N PHE A 355 -12.98 -26.27 -1.62
CA PHE A 355 -11.88 -26.44 -0.68
C PHE A 355 -10.50 -26.18 -1.32
N PRO A 356 -10.14 -26.77 -2.48
CA PRO A 356 -8.89 -26.45 -3.16
C PRO A 356 -8.71 -24.97 -3.48
N PHE A 357 -9.76 -24.28 -3.93
CA PHE A 357 -9.69 -22.84 -4.18
C PHE A 357 -9.51 -22.02 -2.89
N MET A 358 -10.15 -22.42 -1.80
CA MET A 358 -9.96 -21.77 -0.50
C MET A 358 -8.50 -21.90 -0.03
N VAL A 359 -7.89 -23.09 -0.17
CA VAL A 359 -6.48 -23.31 0.14
C VAL A 359 -5.59 -22.46 -0.77
N ALA A 360 -5.84 -22.46 -2.08
CA ALA A 360 -5.08 -21.64 -3.03
C ALA A 360 -5.18 -20.15 -2.71
N PHE A 361 -6.38 -19.66 -2.42
CA PHE A 361 -6.59 -18.26 -2.02
C PHE A 361 -5.80 -17.90 -0.75
N LEU A 362 -5.84 -18.76 0.27
CA LEU A 362 -5.11 -18.55 1.51
C LEU A 362 -3.59 -18.55 1.30
N LEU A 363 -3.07 -19.47 0.47
CA LEU A 363 -1.63 -19.51 0.11
C LEU A 363 -1.22 -18.25 -0.65
N VAL A 364 -2.01 -17.79 -1.62
CA VAL A 364 -1.76 -16.55 -2.35
C VAL A 364 -1.75 -15.36 -1.39
N PHE A 365 -2.72 -15.29 -0.48
CA PHE A 365 -2.78 -14.26 0.54
C PHE A 365 -1.51 -14.24 1.41
N LEU A 366 -1.08 -15.40 1.92
CA LEU A 366 0.14 -15.52 2.72
C LEU A 366 1.39 -15.10 1.94
N VAL A 367 1.53 -15.56 0.68
CA VAL A 367 2.66 -15.18 -0.16
C VAL A 367 2.76 -13.68 -0.32
N ILE A 368 1.67 -13.02 -0.65
CA ILE A 368 1.68 -11.59 -0.95
C ILE A 368 1.84 -10.77 0.32
N PHE A 369 0.91 -10.94 1.28
CA PHE A 369 0.79 -10.01 2.40
C PHE A 369 1.74 -10.30 3.57
N GLU A 370 2.04 -11.57 3.83
CA GLU A 370 2.94 -11.92 4.94
C GLU A 370 4.39 -12.02 4.48
N TYR A 371 4.67 -12.73 3.37
CA TYR A 371 6.05 -13.04 3.00
C TYR A 371 6.67 -12.03 2.04
N ILE A 372 6.04 -11.71 0.91
CA ILE A 372 6.62 -10.78 -0.07
C ILE A 372 6.67 -9.37 0.50
N LEU A 373 5.53 -8.82 0.95
CA LEU A 373 5.51 -7.48 1.54
C LEU A 373 6.39 -7.40 2.79
N GLY A 374 6.37 -8.44 3.64
CA GLY A 374 7.23 -8.53 4.79
C GLY A 374 8.72 -8.60 4.45
N ALA A 375 9.12 -9.30 3.37
CA ALA A 375 10.50 -9.31 2.88
C ALA A 375 10.93 -7.93 2.36
N PHE A 376 10.06 -7.24 1.60
CA PHE A 376 10.32 -5.86 1.17
C PHE A 376 10.43 -4.90 2.35
N ALA A 377 9.60 -5.06 3.40
CA ALA A 377 9.70 -4.29 4.63
C ALA A 377 11.07 -4.45 5.30
N GLU A 378 11.56 -5.70 5.41
CA GLU A 378 12.89 -5.99 5.98
C GLU A 378 14.04 -5.41 5.12
N ILE A 379 13.97 -5.53 3.79
CA ILE A 379 14.99 -4.98 2.87
C ILE A 379 15.03 -3.45 2.96
N THR A 380 13.87 -2.81 2.96
CA THR A 380 13.74 -1.35 3.04
C THR A 380 13.86 -0.82 4.46
N ARG A 381 13.87 -1.69 5.46
CA ARG A 381 13.88 -1.38 6.90
C ARG A 381 12.68 -0.53 7.33
N LYS A 382 11.51 -0.75 6.74
CA LYS A 382 10.29 0.06 6.96
C LYS A 382 9.14 -0.80 7.45
#